data_0e50ec9daf82323723919a1b9f261d35
#
_entry.id   0e50ec9daf82323723919a1b9f261d35
#
_cell.length_a   1.000
_cell.length_b   1.000
_cell.length_c   1.000
_cell.angle_alpha   90.00
_cell.angle_beta   90.00
_cell.angle_gamma   90.00
#
_symmetry.space_group_name_H-M   'P 1'
#
loop_
_entity.id
_entity.type
_entity.pdbx_description
1 polymer ?
#
loop_
_entity_poly.entity_id
_entity_poly.type
_entity_poly.pdbx_seq_one_letter_code
_entity_poly.pdbx_strand_id
1 'polypeptide(L)'
;MDWAEATGAHSWSKLYDRYYRKQQMYRLAWGDEIDLAKMKVAGAPFAGPVALLRDSSKISMVTASTLRNSLNIYSAAGVLLAEIPWKKGKVVDMGWTEKEKLVVVLDDGSVLLYSVDGRLVQSFNLGDEFKVDRVLQACIWKSGVVCLSRAYALVYVDDFAEPLPRRMPRLQEPEAPPTCMAIIPPELAPSKGLEVLLAIGKTILTVDVAGITDQKLTAGPLRCISVCPNGKMLACFTHDGFVWVITTDFSKNLSEFPTKSQVPPQQLVWCGTDSVVLYWDKMVLMVGPYGDWVKHSYDEPLRLLPEVDGVRIISNTLQEFLHRVPEATVDVFKIGSCSAGAMLVDALDQLERNDGRAHDTIRAIREMDGNGLQTAVDTCLAAAAHEYDVPLQQMLLRAAAYGSSFLQRRSPLLMESTTTLLRALNAVRESAIGLPITKTQLERLTPAAMVERLAQRNHHYLALQLCQWLQLDARPVVVHWACQRILSGGSVSDDQLHREINERLKAVTDLGLPSHSAGVAMSVSRAEMAATALQEVLAPPARTQRRAMLI
;
A
#
# COMPACT_ATOMS: atom_id res chain seq x y z
N MET A 1 9.66 30.36 -15.47
CA MET A 1 10.06 29.28 -14.56
C MET A 1 10.52 28.14 -15.45
N ASP A 2 11.69 27.58 -15.23
CA ASP A 2 12.12 26.43 -16.03
C ASP A 2 11.32 25.21 -15.55
N TRP A 3 10.37 24.77 -16.36
CA TRP A 3 9.45 23.67 -16.02
C TRP A 3 10.18 22.36 -15.81
N ALA A 4 11.32 22.17 -16.47
CA ALA A 4 12.16 21.00 -16.29
C ALA A 4 12.77 20.94 -14.88
N GLU A 5 13.12 22.09 -14.28
CA GLU A 5 13.54 22.16 -12.88
C GLU A 5 12.38 21.92 -11.93
N ALA A 6 11.21 22.53 -12.19
CA ALA A 6 10.03 22.39 -11.32
C ALA A 6 9.47 20.96 -11.32
N THR A 7 9.53 20.26 -12.44
CA THR A 7 9.03 18.87 -12.55
C THR A 7 10.02 17.81 -12.07
N GLY A 8 11.28 18.19 -11.84
CA GLY A 8 12.35 17.23 -11.55
C GLY A 8 12.60 16.25 -12.72
N ALA A 9 12.15 16.57 -13.94
CA ALA A 9 12.32 15.68 -15.10
C ALA A 9 13.80 15.36 -15.37
N HIS A 10 14.72 16.23 -14.99
CA HIS A 10 16.15 15.99 -15.03
C HIS A 10 16.61 14.87 -14.07
N SER A 11 15.83 14.57 -13.04
CA SER A 11 16.13 13.51 -12.06
C SER A 11 15.48 12.17 -12.41
N TRP A 12 14.73 12.09 -13.53
CA TRP A 12 14.14 10.84 -13.95
C TRP A 12 15.21 9.86 -14.41
N SER A 13 15.11 8.65 -13.93
CA SER A 13 15.97 7.54 -14.36
C SER A 13 15.32 6.82 -15.52
N LYS A 14 16.04 6.69 -16.64
CA LYS A 14 15.55 5.98 -17.81
C LYS A 14 16.02 4.52 -17.76
N LEU A 15 15.10 3.57 -17.85
CA LEU A 15 15.36 2.16 -18.07
C LEU A 15 14.68 1.77 -19.42
N TYR A 16 15.50 1.59 -20.43
CA TYR A 16 15.13 1.33 -21.83
C TYR A 16 14.13 2.38 -22.37
N ASP A 17 12.85 2.08 -22.46
CA ASP A 17 11.77 2.93 -22.96
C ASP A 17 10.93 3.58 -21.84
N ARG A 18 11.21 3.26 -20.58
CA ARG A 18 10.44 3.67 -19.41
C ARG A 18 11.21 4.66 -18.55
N TYR A 19 10.48 5.55 -17.93
CA TYR A 19 11.01 6.53 -16.99
C TYR A 19 10.55 6.20 -15.58
N TYR A 20 11.48 6.32 -14.63
CA TYR A 20 11.23 6.14 -13.21
C TYR A 20 11.63 7.39 -12.47
N ARG A 21 10.85 7.76 -11.48
CA ARG A 21 11.21 8.86 -10.58
C ARG A 21 11.19 8.38 -9.14
N LYS A 22 12.10 8.98 -8.36
CA LYS A 22 12.14 8.87 -6.92
C LYS A 22 11.64 10.19 -6.34
N GLN A 23 10.50 10.16 -5.66
CA GLN A 23 9.85 11.34 -5.13
C GLN A 23 9.83 11.29 -3.62
N GLN A 24 10.30 12.35 -2.95
CA GLN A 24 10.17 12.51 -1.52
C GLN A 24 8.70 12.76 -1.17
N MET A 25 8.16 11.94 -0.25
CA MET A 25 6.78 12.07 0.21
C MET A 25 6.71 12.84 1.52
N TYR A 26 7.45 12.38 2.52
CA TYR A 26 7.46 12.98 3.85
C TYR A 26 8.87 13.01 4.44
N ARG A 27 9.11 14.03 5.26
CA ARG A 27 10.09 13.96 6.32
C ARG A 27 9.38 13.32 7.52
N LEU A 28 9.92 12.21 8.03
CA LEU A 28 9.24 11.41 9.04
C LEU A 28 9.22 12.12 10.40
N ALA A 29 8.05 12.12 11.04
CA ALA A 29 7.84 12.79 12.31
C ALA A 29 8.20 11.93 13.54
N TRP A 30 8.62 10.67 13.34
CA TRP A 30 9.11 9.86 14.44
C TRP A 30 10.47 10.35 14.93
N GLY A 31 10.76 10.16 16.24
CA GLY A 31 11.94 10.74 16.84
C GLY A 31 13.27 10.15 16.32
N ASP A 32 14.36 10.86 16.54
CA ASP A 32 15.73 10.47 16.16
C ASP A 32 16.22 9.15 16.83
N GLU A 33 15.45 8.62 17.78
CA GLU A 33 15.76 7.37 18.47
C GLU A 33 15.48 6.11 17.64
N ILE A 34 14.80 6.24 16.49
CA ILE A 34 14.44 5.11 15.63
C ILE A 34 15.59 4.80 14.70
N ASP A 35 16.16 3.59 14.88
CA ASP A 35 17.16 3.01 14.00
C ASP A 35 16.55 1.79 13.28
N LEU A 36 16.18 1.95 12.02
CA LEU A 36 15.55 0.90 11.21
C LEU A 36 16.44 -0.34 11.05
N ALA A 37 17.77 -0.18 11.19
CA ALA A 37 18.68 -1.33 11.17
C ALA A 37 18.39 -2.32 12.32
N LYS A 38 17.83 -1.85 13.43
CA LYS A 38 17.52 -2.64 14.64
C LYS A 38 16.05 -3.01 14.79
N MET A 39 15.21 -2.61 13.82
CA MET A 39 13.76 -2.81 13.87
C MET A 39 13.30 -3.87 12.88
N LYS A 40 12.27 -4.60 13.27
CA LYS A 40 11.36 -5.29 12.34
C LYS A 40 10.34 -4.28 11.87
N VAL A 41 10.14 -4.20 10.57
CA VAL A 41 9.28 -3.20 9.92
C VAL A 41 8.26 -3.92 9.06
N ALA A 42 6.99 -3.58 9.23
CA ALA A 42 5.91 -4.02 8.35
C ALA A 42 5.08 -2.81 7.91
N GLY A 43 4.95 -2.61 6.61
CA GLY A 43 4.12 -1.55 6.03
C GLY A 43 2.82 -2.08 5.47
N ALA A 44 1.73 -1.38 5.74
CA ALA A 44 0.44 -1.70 5.15
C ALA A 44 0.40 -1.27 3.68
N PRO A 45 -0.27 -2.03 2.79
CA PRO A 45 -0.40 -1.68 1.38
C PRO A 45 -1.21 -0.40 1.17
N PHE A 46 -1.10 0.17 -0.05
CA PHE A 46 -1.78 1.40 -0.47
C PHE A 46 -1.42 2.59 0.43
N ALA A 47 -0.12 2.82 0.58
CA ALA A 47 0.42 3.91 1.37
C ALA A 47 -0.03 3.93 2.85
N GLY A 48 -0.39 2.78 3.39
CA GLY A 48 -0.92 2.61 4.74
C GLY A 48 0.12 2.76 5.85
N PRO A 49 -0.29 2.50 7.13
CA PRO A 49 0.56 2.66 8.31
C PRO A 49 1.76 1.71 8.30
N VAL A 50 2.73 2.04 9.15
CA VAL A 50 3.97 1.28 9.33
C VAL A 50 4.06 0.82 10.78
N ALA A 51 4.22 -0.48 10.99
CA ALA A 51 4.47 -1.06 12.31
C ALA A 51 5.97 -1.28 12.52
N LEU A 52 6.47 -0.85 13.67
CA LEU A 52 7.85 -1.00 14.10
C LEU A 52 7.91 -1.79 15.41
N LEU A 53 8.70 -2.82 15.43
CA LEU A 53 9.04 -3.58 16.63
C LEU A 53 10.54 -3.80 16.69
N ARG A 54 11.13 -3.65 17.85
CA ARG A 54 12.55 -3.96 18.03
C ARG A 54 12.85 -5.42 17.70
N ASP A 55 13.87 -5.64 16.88
CA ASP A 55 14.33 -6.97 16.53
C ASP A 55 15.17 -7.57 17.65
N SER A 56 14.59 -8.51 18.38
CA SER A 56 15.25 -9.20 19.50
C SER A 56 16.47 -10.05 19.09
N SER A 57 16.68 -10.31 17.80
CA SER A 57 17.85 -11.03 17.28
C SER A 57 19.08 -10.13 17.14
N LYS A 58 18.92 -8.81 17.20
CA LYS A 58 19.99 -7.83 17.02
C LYS A 58 20.46 -7.27 18.36
N ILE A 59 21.78 -7.25 18.56
CA ILE A 59 22.40 -6.71 19.77
C ILE A 59 22.32 -5.18 19.73
N SER A 60 21.85 -4.54 20.79
CA SER A 60 21.93 -3.09 20.96
C SER A 60 22.31 -2.74 22.39
N MET A 61 23.01 -1.60 22.55
CA MET A 61 23.29 -1.06 23.88
C MET A 61 22.01 -0.73 24.61
N VAL A 62 21.94 -1.09 25.88
CA VAL A 62 20.78 -0.82 26.73
C VAL A 62 20.84 0.63 27.19
N THR A 63 19.93 1.46 26.66
CA THR A 63 19.66 2.82 27.14
C THR A 63 18.31 2.86 27.84
N ALA A 64 18.02 3.89 28.61
CA ALA A 64 16.74 4.00 29.34
C ALA A 64 15.52 3.93 28.40
N SER A 65 15.62 4.45 27.18
CA SER A 65 14.62 4.35 26.11
C SER A 65 14.50 2.94 25.53
N THR A 66 15.59 2.15 25.53
CA THR A 66 15.58 0.77 25.01
C THR A 66 14.98 -0.24 25.99
N LEU A 67 14.70 0.14 27.24
CA LEU A 67 14.04 -0.70 28.23
C LEU A 67 12.55 -0.94 27.93
N ARG A 68 11.92 -0.05 27.17
CA ARG A 68 10.51 -0.22 26.75
C ARG A 68 10.46 -0.98 25.43
N ASN A 69 10.19 -2.28 25.53
CA ASN A 69 9.87 -3.06 24.33
C ASN A 69 8.40 -2.80 23.96
N SER A 70 8.16 -2.01 22.93
CA SER A 70 6.83 -1.67 22.44
C SER A 70 6.71 -1.95 20.93
N LEU A 71 5.54 -2.39 20.52
CA LEU A 71 5.13 -2.44 19.12
C LEU A 71 4.43 -1.14 18.81
N ASN A 72 5.04 -0.33 17.96
CA ASN A 72 4.55 1.00 17.62
C ASN A 72 3.97 1.00 16.22
N ILE A 73 2.82 1.62 16.06
CA ILE A 73 2.15 1.83 14.78
C ILE A 73 2.22 3.31 14.45
N TYR A 74 2.80 3.62 13.29
CA TYR A 74 2.94 4.99 12.78
C TYR A 74 2.14 5.17 11.50
N SER A 75 1.67 6.39 11.22
CA SER A 75 1.21 6.76 9.88
C SER A 75 2.38 6.72 8.89
N ALA A 76 2.11 6.79 7.59
CA ALA A 76 3.19 6.87 6.59
C ALA A 76 4.04 8.15 6.71
N ALA A 77 3.56 9.18 7.41
CA ALA A 77 4.31 10.40 7.73
C ALA A 77 5.14 10.28 9.03
N GLY A 78 5.12 9.13 9.71
CA GLY A 78 5.85 8.92 10.96
C GLY A 78 5.14 9.45 12.20
N VAL A 79 3.85 9.80 12.12
CA VAL A 79 3.05 10.20 13.29
C VAL A 79 2.62 8.95 14.06
N LEU A 80 2.85 8.90 15.35
CA LEU A 80 2.48 7.76 16.21
C LEU A 80 0.94 7.64 16.28
N LEU A 81 0.41 6.50 15.88
CA LEU A 81 -1.01 6.15 15.95
C LEU A 81 -1.32 5.31 17.19
N ALA A 82 -0.45 4.34 17.51
CA ALA A 82 -0.62 3.48 18.68
C ALA A 82 0.72 2.97 19.19
N GLU A 83 0.81 2.80 20.52
CA GLU A 83 1.91 2.15 21.21
C GLU A 83 1.37 0.95 22.01
N ILE A 84 1.86 -0.24 21.72
CA ILE A 84 1.44 -1.50 22.35
C ILE A 84 2.62 -2.04 23.15
N PRO A 85 2.55 -2.07 24.50
CA PRO A 85 3.60 -2.67 25.32
C PRO A 85 3.78 -4.14 24.95
N TRP A 86 4.98 -4.53 24.51
CA TRP A 86 5.23 -5.88 24.00
C TRP A 86 5.82 -6.78 25.08
N LYS A 87 5.00 -7.69 25.56
CA LYS A 87 5.37 -8.74 26.54
C LYS A 87 5.05 -10.15 26.04
N LYS A 88 4.58 -10.27 24.79
CA LYS A 88 4.14 -11.52 24.18
C LYS A 88 5.27 -12.10 23.34
N GLY A 89 5.81 -13.20 23.60
CA GLY A 89 6.74 -14.01 22.83
C GLY A 89 7.64 -13.35 21.76
N LYS A 90 8.44 -14.15 21.09
CA LYS A 90 9.30 -13.73 19.99
C LYS A 90 8.48 -13.62 18.71
N VAL A 91 8.56 -12.48 18.04
CA VAL A 91 7.90 -12.27 16.74
C VAL A 91 8.76 -12.86 15.64
N VAL A 92 8.15 -13.71 14.81
CA VAL A 92 8.77 -14.27 13.60
C VAL A 92 8.58 -13.30 12.45
N ASP A 93 7.34 -12.91 12.15
CA ASP A 93 7.01 -12.01 11.07
C ASP A 93 5.83 -11.11 11.42
N MET A 94 5.71 -9.99 10.70
CA MET A 94 4.61 -9.04 10.80
C MET A 94 4.16 -8.62 9.41
N GLY A 95 2.86 -8.48 9.23
CA GLY A 95 2.27 -8.02 7.99
C GLY A 95 0.92 -7.34 8.21
N TRP A 96 0.31 -6.89 7.14
CA TRP A 96 -0.97 -6.19 7.20
C TRP A 96 -2.00 -6.85 6.30
N THR A 97 -3.23 -6.88 6.77
CA THR A 97 -4.37 -7.24 5.94
C THR A 97 -4.77 -6.07 5.03
N GLU A 98 -5.59 -6.33 4.03
CA GLU A 98 -6.15 -5.29 3.16
C GLU A 98 -7.00 -4.25 3.91
N LYS A 99 -7.62 -4.67 5.02
CA LYS A 99 -8.41 -3.81 5.94
C LYS A 99 -7.57 -3.11 7.01
N GLU A 100 -6.27 -2.96 6.79
CA GLU A 100 -5.32 -2.34 7.74
C GLU A 100 -5.35 -2.94 9.16
N LYS A 101 -5.53 -4.26 9.29
CA LYS A 101 -5.27 -4.95 10.56
C LYS A 101 -3.84 -5.46 10.57
N LEU A 102 -3.09 -5.15 11.61
CA LEU A 102 -1.72 -5.66 11.79
C LEU A 102 -1.76 -7.10 12.26
N VAL A 103 -1.13 -7.96 11.49
CA VAL A 103 -0.96 -9.39 11.80
C VAL A 103 0.44 -9.59 12.36
N VAL A 104 0.53 -10.21 13.53
CA VAL A 104 1.81 -10.54 14.18
C VAL A 104 1.86 -12.03 14.42
N VAL A 105 2.86 -12.69 13.85
CA VAL A 105 3.09 -14.13 13.99
C VAL A 105 4.19 -14.36 15.03
N LEU A 106 3.88 -15.15 16.05
CA LEU A 106 4.82 -15.52 17.10
C LEU A 106 5.51 -16.85 16.80
N ASP A 107 6.62 -17.11 17.46
CA ASP A 107 7.41 -18.32 17.29
C ASP A 107 6.73 -19.60 17.82
N ASP A 108 5.71 -19.45 18.68
CA ASP A 108 4.89 -20.55 19.21
C ASP A 108 3.66 -20.89 18.35
N GLY A 109 3.53 -20.25 17.16
CA GLY A 109 2.40 -20.42 16.25
C GLY A 109 1.16 -19.60 16.61
N SER A 110 1.24 -18.74 17.62
CA SER A 110 0.16 -17.79 17.91
C SER A 110 0.16 -16.64 16.90
N VAL A 111 -1.01 -16.32 16.39
CA VAL A 111 -1.23 -15.20 15.46
C VAL A 111 -2.14 -14.18 16.14
N LEU A 112 -1.69 -12.94 16.15
CA LEU A 112 -2.38 -11.82 16.81
C LEU A 112 -2.75 -10.77 15.78
N LEU A 113 -4.01 -10.33 15.78
CA LEU A 113 -4.51 -9.27 14.92
C LEU A 113 -4.82 -8.02 15.74
N TYR A 114 -4.19 -6.92 15.36
CA TYR A 114 -4.40 -5.61 15.97
C TYR A 114 -5.05 -4.64 14.98
N SER A 115 -5.92 -3.77 15.46
CA SER A 115 -6.38 -2.60 14.72
C SER A 115 -5.33 -1.49 14.71
N VAL A 116 -5.49 -0.49 13.87
CA VAL A 116 -4.55 0.64 13.73
C VAL A 116 -4.42 1.44 15.05
N ASP A 117 -5.46 1.46 15.87
CA ASP A 117 -5.48 2.08 17.20
C ASP A 117 -4.84 1.22 18.31
N GLY A 118 -4.24 0.08 17.95
CA GLY A 118 -3.51 -0.80 18.86
C GLY A 118 -4.36 -1.76 19.70
N ARG A 119 -5.66 -1.87 19.43
CA ARG A 119 -6.52 -2.84 20.11
C ARG A 119 -6.33 -4.24 19.53
N LEU A 120 -6.22 -5.25 20.39
CA LEU A 120 -6.25 -6.64 19.95
C LEU A 120 -7.66 -7.00 19.49
N VAL A 121 -7.82 -7.23 18.18
CA VAL A 121 -9.11 -7.59 17.57
C VAL A 121 -9.36 -9.09 17.70
N GLN A 122 -8.33 -9.89 17.44
CA GLN A 122 -8.45 -11.35 17.37
C GLN A 122 -7.12 -12.01 17.67
N SER A 123 -7.18 -13.23 18.20
CA SER A 123 -6.01 -14.10 18.36
C SER A 123 -6.41 -15.55 18.11
N PHE A 124 -5.55 -16.29 17.44
CA PHE A 124 -5.72 -17.73 17.22
C PHE A 124 -4.36 -18.42 17.21
N ASN A 125 -4.36 -19.76 17.23
CA ASN A 125 -3.16 -20.57 17.18
C ASN A 125 -3.21 -21.49 15.96
N LEU A 126 -2.08 -21.68 15.29
CA LEU A 126 -1.96 -22.50 14.09
C LEU A 126 -1.91 -24.02 14.37
N GLY A 127 -1.76 -24.41 15.63
CA GLY A 127 -1.75 -25.81 16.07
C GLY A 127 -0.71 -26.06 17.16
N ASP A 128 -0.94 -27.11 17.95
CA ASP A 128 -0.07 -27.44 19.10
C ASP A 128 1.34 -27.89 18.66
N GLU A 129 1.50 -28.33 17.44
CA GLU A 129 2.81 -28.68 16.86
C GLU A 129 3.80 -27.52 16.89
N PHE A 130 3.34 -26.28 16.66
CA PHE A 130 4.22 -25.10 16.70
C PHE A 130 4.71 -24.75 18.11
N LYS A 131 4.04 -25.20 19.15
CA LYS A 131 4.53 -25.01 20.52
C LYS A 131 5.82 -25.79 20.76
N VAL A 132 5.96 -26.95 20.11
CA VAL A 132 7.15 -27.83 20.20
C VAL A 132 8.17 -27.44 19.13
N ASP A 133 7.75 -27.46 17.85
CA ASP A 133 8.66 -27.35 16.70
C ASP A 133 8.99 -25.91 16.33
N ARG A 134 8.29 -24.93 16.92
CA ARG A 134 8.47 -23.50 16.63
C ARG A 134 8.29 -23.12 15.16
N VAL A 135 7.90 -21.88 14.91
CA VAL A 135 7.82 -21.33 13.55
C VAL A 135 9.21 -20.98 13.05
N LEU A 136 9.56 -21.47 11.85
CA LEU A 136 10.81 -21.16 11.15
C LEU A 136 10.65 -19.91 10.28
N GLN A 137 9.64 -19.90 9.42
CA GLN A 137 9.30 -18.81 8.52
C GLN A 137 7.79 -18.63 8.45
N ALA A 138 7.35 -17.40 8.19
CA ALA A 138 5.95 -17.07 7.96
C ALA A 138 5.85 -16.15 6.74
N CYS A 139 4.77 -16.26 5.99
CA CYS A 139 4.38 -15.32 4.96
C CYS A 139 2.93 -14.91 5.16
N ILE A 140 2.69 -13.61 5.13
CA ILE A 140 1.37 -13.01 5.34
C ILE A 140 0.92 -12.38 4.02
N TRP A 141 -0.33 -12.62 3.65
CA TRP A 141 -0.96 -11.93 2.52
C TRP A 141 -2.25 -11.24 2.95
N LYS A 142 -2.94 -10.64 2.03
CA LYS A 142 -4.13 -9.80 2.28
C LYS A 142 -5.16 -10.42 3.24
N SER A 143 -5.47 -11.72 3.06
CA SER A 143 -6.54 -12.42 3.78
C SER A 143 -6.05 -13.54 4.68
N GLY A 144 -4.79 -13.96 4.59
CA GLY A 144 -4.31 -15.12 5.29
C GLY A 144 -2.83 -15.13 5.65
N VAL A 145 -2.40 -16.24 6.24
CA VAL A 145 -1.02 -16.48 6.67
C VAL A 145 -0.65 -17.94 6.43
N VAL A 146 0.59 -18.18 6.03
CA VAL A 146 1.21 -19.52 6.01
C VAL A 146 2.44 -19.52 6.88
N CYS A 147 2.60 -20.58 7.65
CA CYS A 147 3.76 -20.78 8.52
C CYS A 147 4.42 -22.13 8.25
N LEU A 148 5.73 -22.11 8.18
CA LEU A 148 6.59 -23.28 8.08
C LEU A 148 7.19 -23.56 9.48
N SER A 149 7.00 -24.78 10.00
CA SER A 149 7.62 -25.21 11.25
C SER A 149 9.08 -25.65 11.03
N ARG A 150 9.84 -25.78 12.11
CA ARG A 150 11.20 -26.36 12.05
C ARG A 150 11.21 -27.85 11.67
N ALA A 151 10.08 -28.55 11.88
CA ALA A 151 9.88 -29.92 11.42
C ALA A 151 9.34 -29.99 9.97
N TYR A 152 9.41 -28.86 9.21
CA TYR A 152 8.99 -28.74 7.82
C TYR A 152 7.50 -29.03 7.56
N ALA A 153 6.65 -28.85 8.58
CA ALA A 153 5.21 -28.85 8.42
C ALA A 153 4.73 -27.46 7.99
N LEU A 154 3.88 -27.40 6.96
CA LEU A 154 3.23 -26.18 6.47
C LEU A 154 1.79 -26.14 6.95
N VAL A 155 1.43 -25.06 7.63
CA VAL A 155 0.06 -24.77 8.06
C VAL A 155 -0.32 -23.37 7.60
N TYR A 156 -1.54 -23.23 7.10
CA TYR A 156 -2.05 -21.98 6.58
C TYR A 156 -3.46 -21.67 7.08
N VAL A 157 -3.81 -20.40 7.05
CA VAL A 157 -5.15 -19.88 7.29
C VAL A 157 -5.49 -18.97 6.11
N ASP A 158 -6.59 -19.24 5.41
CA ASP A 158 -7.01 -18.49 4.22
C ASP A 158 -7.70 -17.18 4.56
N ASP A 159 -8.50 -17.17 5.63
CA ASP A 159 -9.30 -16.01 6.02
C ASP A 159 -9.12 -15.70 7.52
N PHE A 160 -8.72 -14.48 7.79
CA PHE A 160 -8.61 -13.96 9.15
C PHE A 160 -9.97 -13.70 9.81
N ALA A 161 -11.08 -13.63 9.07
CA ALA A 161 -12.41 -13.47 9.65
C ALA A 161 -12.87 -14.76 10.35
N GLU A 162 -12.60 -15.92 9.73
CA GLU A 162 -12.87 -17.25 10.27
C GLU A 162 -11.59 -18.10 10.21
N PRO A 163 -10.65 -17.93 11.16
CA PRO A 163 -9.36 -18.58 11.08
C PRO A 163 -9.46 -20.08 11.35
N LEU A 164 -9.41 -20.85 10.29
CA LEU A 164 -9.37 -22.31 10.33
C LEU A 164 -7.99 -22.80 9.87
N PRO A 165 -7.10 -23.22 10.77
CA PRO A 165 -5.80 -23.75 10.43
C PRO A 165 -5.94 -25.03 9.58
N ARG A 166 -5.31 -25.04 8.40
CA ARG A 166 -5.28 -26.17 7.48
C ARG A 166 -3.85 -26.57 7.22
N ARG A 167 -3.62 -27.86 7.08
CA ARG A 167 -2.29 -28.40 6.77
C ARG A 167 -2.13 -28.59 5.27
N MET A 168 -0.95 -28.26 4.79
CA MET A 168 -0.47 -28.65 3.46
C MET A 168 0.21 -30.03 3.48
N PRO A 169 0.44 -30.63 2.32
CA PRO A 169 1.24 -31.86 2.22
C PRO A 169 2.59 -31.70 2.94
N ARG A 170 2.96 -32.72 3.70
CA ARG A 170 4.20 -32.69 4.50
C ARG A 170 5.41 -32.80 3.57
N LEU A 171 6.35 -31.87 3.75
CA LEU A 171 7.64 -31.98 3.10
C LEU A 171 8.40 -33.18 3.67
N GLN A 172 9.02 -33.96 2.77
CA GLN A 172 10.03 -34.92 3.20
C GLN A 172 11.21 -34.12 3.76
N GLU A 173 11.92 -34.69 4.75
CA GLU A 173 13.07 -34.01 5.33
C GLU A 173 14.04 -33.62 4.22
N PRO A 174 14.22 -32.33 3.92
CA PRO A 174 15.09 -31.90 2.84
C PRO A 174 16.55 -32.05 3.26
N GLU A 175 17.43 -32.35 2.31
CA GLU A 175 18.88 -32.41 2.54
C GLU A 175 19.46 -31.08 3.07
N ALA A 176 18.78 -29.96 2.78
CA ALA A 176 19.15 -28.64 3.26
C ALA A 176 17.88 -27.86 3.70
N PRO A 177 17.96 -27.02 4.72
CA PRO A 177 16.82 -26.21 5.14
C PRO A 177 16.39 -25.24 4.03
N PRO A 178 15.08 -24.92 3.92
CA PRO A 178 14.59 -23.90 3.00
C PRO A 178 15.29 -22.55 3.26
N THR A 179 15.85 -21.96 2.21
CA THR A 179 16.56 -20.68 2.30
C THR A 179 15.62 -19.49 2.29
N CYS A 180 14.54 -19.58 1.51
CA CYS A 180 13.52 -18.55 1.44
C CYS A 180 12.17 -19.15 1.01
N MET A 181 11.10 -18.47 1.40
CA MET A 181 9.72 -18.82 1.12
C MET A 181 9.00 -17.62 0.50
N ALA A 182 8.20 -17.88 -0.52
CA ALA A 182 7.27 -16.90 -1.09
C ALA A 182 5.92 -17.58 -1.35
N ILE A 183 4.89 -16.79 -1.56
CA ILE A 183 3.53 -17.28 -1.80
C ILE A 183 2.94 -16.67 -3.06
N ILE A 184 2.12 -17.45 -3.75
CA ILE A 184 1.19 -16.97 -4.76
C ILE A 184 -0.20 -17.09 -4.14
N PRO A 185 -0.85 -15.95 -3.82
CA PRO A 185 -2.18 -15.96 -3.22
C PRO A 185 -3.22 -16.60 -4.14
N PRO A 186 -4.33 -17.13 -3.59
CA PRO A 186 -5.38 -17.79 -4.38
C PRO A 186 -5.95 -16.94 -5.52
N GLU A 187 -6.00 -15.60 -5.34
CA GLU A 187 -6.52 -14.68 -6.36
C GLU A 187 -5.62 -14.59 -7.60
N LEU A 188 -4.32 -14.90 -7.44
CA LEU A 188 -3.30 -14.78 -8.48
C LEU A 188 -2.84 -16.13 -9.02
N ALA A 189 -3.08 -17.20 -8.26
CA ALA A 189 -2.67 -18.55 -8.64
C ALA A 189 -3.56 -19.12 -9.76
N PRO A 190 -2.99 -19.77 -10.79
CA PRO A 190 -3.77 -20.46 -11.82
C PRO A 190 -4.67 -21.57 -11.26
N SER A 191 -4.22 -22.23 -10.20
CA SER A 191 -4.94 -23.28 -9.46
C SER A 191 -6.13 -22.77 -8.67
N LYS A 192 -6.28 -21.43 -8.50
CA LYS A 192 -7.22 -20.77 -7.57
C LYS A 192 -7.05 -21.22 -6.11
N GLY A 193 -5.95 -21.87 -5.79
CA GLY A 193 -5.54 -22.28 -4.46
C GLY A 193 -4.29 -21.53 -4.01
N LEU A 194 -3.95 -21.63 -2.73
CA LEU A 194 -2.70 -21.08 -2.20
C LEU A 194 -1.53 -21.94 -2.71
N GLU A 195 -0.56 -21.31 -3.35
CA GLU A 195 0.69 -21.94 -3.76
C GLU A 195 1.86 -21.37 -2.94
N VAL A 196 2.62 -22.24 -2.30
CA VAL A 196 3.80 -21.89 -1.52
C VAL A 196 5.05 -22.29 -2.28
N LEU A 197 5.91 -21.32 -2.53
CA LEU A 197 7.19 -21.51 -3.19
C LEU A 197 8.30 -21.60 -2.15
N LEU A 198 9.01 -22.72 -2.10
CA LEU A 198 10.12 -22.95 -1.17
C LEU A 198 11.41 -23.18 -1.96
N ALA A 199 12.40 -22.33 -1.73
CA ALA A 199 13.74 -22.56 -2.30
C ALA A 199 14.50 -23.53 -1.40
N ILE A 200 14.85 -24.69 -1.94
CA ILE A 200 15.60 -25.72 -1.25
C ILE A 200 16.76 -26.17 -2.14
N GLY A 201 17.98 -26.00 -1.65
CA GLY A 201 19.16 -26.32 -2.44
C GLY A 201 19.19 -25.57 -3.78
N LYS A 202 19.16 -26.28 -4.90
CA LYS A 202 19.22 -25.70 -6.26
C LYS A 202 17.86 -25.54 -6.94
N THR A 203 16.77 -25.92 -6.28
CA THR A 203 15.44 -25.94 -6.90
C THR A 203 14.41 -25.20 -6.08
N ILE A 204 13.24 -24.95 -6.67
CA ILE A 204 12.04 -24.45 -6.00
C ILE A 204 11.03 -25.60 -5.95
N LEU A 205 10.54 -25.85 -4.75
CA LEU A 205 9.37 -26.69 -4.55
C LEU A 205 8.12 -25.82 -4.53
N THR A 206 7.15 -26.15 -5.38
CA THR A 206 5.81 -25.58 -5.30
C THR A 206 4.94 -26.52 -4.51
N VAL A 207 4.40 -26.04 -3.39
CA VAL A 207 3.51 -26.79 -2.51
C VAL A 207 2.12 -26.18 -2.60
N ASP A 208 1.16 -26.99 -2.97
CA ASP A 208 -0.25 -26.66 -2.98
C ASP A 208 -1.06 -27.69 -2.17
N VAL A 209 -2.38 -27.54 -2.14
CA VAL A 209 -3.28 -28.48 -1.41
C VAL A 209 -3.26 -29.88 -2.06
N ALA A 210 -2.98 -29.96 -3.39
CA ALA A 210 -2.98 -31.22 -4.13
C ALA A 210 -1.69 -32.00 -3.96
N GLY A 211 -0.54 -31.33 -3.76
CA GLY A 211 0.73 -32.00 -3.65
C GLY A 211 1.96 -31.11 -3.62
N ILE A 212 3.10 -31.70 -3.85
CA ILE A 212 4.41 -31.04 -3.91
C ILE A 212 5.01 -31.31 -5.29
N THR A 213 5.36 -30.23 -5.99
CA THR A 213 5.98 -30.31 -7.31
C THR A 213 7.38 -29.72 -7.27
N ASP A 214 8.38 -30.49 -7.64
CA ASP A 214 9.75 -29.99 -7.83
C ASP A 214 9.90 -29.40 -9.23
N GLN A 215 10.30 -28.14 -9.29
CA GLN A 215 10.51 -27.42 -10.57
C GLN A 215 11.82 -27.77 -11.25
N LYS A 216 12.70 -28.58 -10.61
CA LYS A 216 13.95 -29.11 -11.15
C LYS A 216 14.86 -28.05 -11.79
N LEU A 217 14.94 -26.88 -11.13
CA LEU A 217 15.78 -25.78 -11.60
C LEU A 217 17.26 -26.16 -11.47
N THR A 218 18.07 -25.71 -12.44
CA THR A 218 19.52 -25.94 -12.44
C THR A 218 20.32 -24.75 -11.97
N ALA A 219 19.70 -23.56 -11.90
CA ALA A 219 20.33 -22.30 -11.50
C ALA A 219 20.07 -22.02 -10.02
N GLY A 220 20.94 -22.50 -9.16
CA GLY A 220 20.83 -22.26 -7.71
C GLY A 220 22.16 -22.49 -7.01
N PRO A 221 22.27 -22.35 -5.69
CA PRO A 221 21.21 -22.10 -4.69
C PRO A 221 20.58 -20.70 -4.74
N LEU A 222 19.27 -20.63 -4.47
CA LEU A 222 18.55 -19.36 -4.39
C LEU A 222 18.62 -18.80 -2.96
N ARG A 223 18.83 -17.48 -2.84
CA ARG A 223 18.96 -16.79 -1.56
C ARG A 223 17.73 -15.95 -1.20
N CYS A 224 17.09 -15.37 -2.21
CA CYS A 224 15.88 -14.56 -2.04
C CYS A 224 14.92 -14.85 -3.20
N ILE A 225 13.62 -14.79 -2.91
CA ILE A 225 12.54 -14.94 -3.90
C ILE A 225 11.51 -13.86 -3.63
N SER A 226 10.96 -13.27 -4.70
CA SER A 226 9.86 -12.31 -4.62
C SER A 226 8.91 -12.50 -5.78
N VAL A 227 7.62 -12.69 -5.48
CA VAL A 227 6.56 -12.81 -6.48
C VAL A 227 6.11 -11.42 -6.92
N CYS A 228 5.94 -11.24 -8.23
CA CYS A 228 5.43 -10.00 -8.80
C CYS A 228 3.97 -9.74 -8.34
N PRO A 229 3.56 -8.48 -8.13
CA PRO A 229 2.19 -8.14 -7.73
C PRO A 229 1.08 -8.64 -8.67
N ASN A 230 1.42 -8.97 -9.92
CA ASN A 230 0.48 -9.57 -10.88
C ASN A 230 0.41 -11.11 -10.81
N GLY A 231 1.24 -11.75 -9.97
CA GLY A 231 1.29 -13.20 -9.82
C GLY A 231 1.92 -13.97 -10.99
N LYS A 232 2.41 -13.30 -12.05
CA LYS A 232 2.86 -13.96 -13.30
C LYS A 232 4.36 -14.14 -13.39
N MET A 233 5.13 -13.45 -12.57
CA MET A 233 6.58 -13.44 -12.62
C MET A 233 7.17 -13.62 -11.22
N LEU A 234 8.33 -14.21 -11.17
CA LEU A 234 9.12 -14.47 -9.98
C LEU A 234 10.51 -13.89 -10.16
N ALA A 235 10.96 -13.08 -9.22
CA ALA A 235 12.34 -12.61 -9.15
C ALA A 235 13.09 -13.43 -8.11
N CYS A 236 14.24 -13.95 -8.50
CA CYS A 236 15.12 -14.75 -7.67
C CYS A 236 16.52 -14.15 -7.62
N PHE A 237 17.16 -14.22 -6.47
CA PHE A 237 18.58 -13.91 -6.34
C PHE A 237 19.36 -15.20 -6.07
N THR A 238 20.34 -15.50 -6.95
CA THR A 238 21.15 -16.71 -6.88
C THR A 238 22.38 -16.51 -5.99
N HIS A 239 22.97 -17.61 -5.53
CA HIS A 239 24.23 -17.57 -4.77
C HIS A 239 25.39 -16.94 -5.56
N ASP A 240 25.37 -17.12 -6.88
CA ASP A 240 26.41 -16.60 -7.79
C ASP A 240 26.25 -15.10 -8.09
N GLY A 241 25.24 -14.46 -7.47
CA GLY A 241 25.02 -13.01 -7.59
C GLY A 241 24.22 -12.59 -8.83
N PHE A 242 23.40 -13.45 -9.38
CA PHE A 242 22.49 -13.12 -10.48
C PHE A 242 21.09 -12.80 -9.95
N VAL A 243 20.48 -11.79 -10.53
CA VAL A 243 19.04 -11.58 -10.48
C VAL A 243 18.41 -12.31 -11.66
N TRP A 244 17.57 -13.25 -11.36
CA TRP A 244 16.92 -14.09 -12.33
C TRP A 244 15.41 -13.88 -12.29
N VAL A 245 14.82 -13.49 -13.41
CA VAL A 245 13.38 -13.26 -13.53
C VAL A 245 12.78 -14.32 -14.43
N ILE A 246 11.87 -15.11 -13.87
CA ILE A 246 11.20 -16.22 -14.54
C ILE A 246 9.68 -16.07 -14.44
N THR A 247 8.96 -16.77 -15.28
CA THR A 247 7.51 -16.89 -15.14
C THR A 247 7.15 -17.80 -13.95
N THR A 248 6.02 -17.56 -13.30
CA THR A 248 5.59 -18.37 -12.13
C THR A 248 5.21 -19.80 -12.48
N ASP A 249 4.97 -20.10 -13.77
CA ASP A 249 4.80 -21.46 -14.31
C ASP A 249 6.15 -22.14 -14.62
N PHE A 250 7.28 -21.45 -14.37
CA PHE A 250 8.65 -21.91 -14.62
C PHE A 250 8.96 -22.30 -16.08
N SER A 251 8.09 -21.92 -17.03
CA SER A 251 8.25 -22.26 -18.44
C SER A 251 9.28 -21.41 -19.16
N LYS A 252 9.49 -20.16 -18.74
CA LYS A 252 10.34 -19.17 -19.44
C LYS A 252 11.24 -18.43 -18.49
N ASN A 253 12.51 -18.31 -18.87
CA ASN A 253 13.44 -17.34 -18.31
C ASN A 253 13.27 -16.02 -19.09
N LEU A 254 12.92 -14.95 -18.37
CA LEU A 254 12.64 -13.64 -18.96
C LEU A 254 13.86 -12.74 -18.95
N SER A 255 14.65 -12.77 -17.87
CA SER A 255 15.82 -11.91 -17.71
C SER A 255 16.81 -12.53 -16.73
N GLU A 256 18.09 -12.34 -17.01
CA GLU A 256 19.19 -12.72 -16.14
C GLU A 256 20.18 -11.55 -16.07
N PHE A 257 20.39 -11.03 -14.87
CA PHE A 257 21.23 -9.85 -14.65
C PHE A 257 22.33 -10.14 -13.62
N PRO A 258 23.63 -9.98 -13.99
CA PRO A 258 24.75 -10.14 -13.06
C PRO A 258 24.91 -8.89 -12.18
N THR A 259 24.70 -9.02 -10.88
CA THR A 259 24.88 -7.89 -9.93
C THR A 259 26.33 -7.63 -9.55
N LYS A 260 27.24 -8.55 -9.87
CA LYS A 260 28.65 -8.56 -9.47
C LYS A 260 28.85 -8.64 -7.93
N SER A 261 27.81 -8.96 -7.16
CA SER A 261 27.84 -9.16 -5.72
C SER A 261 27.40 -10.57 -5.37
N GLN A 262 28.23 -11.28 -4.62
CA GLN A 262 27.85 -12.60 -4.08
C GLN A 262 27.11 -12.48 -2.74
N VAL A 263 27.14 -11.28 -2.11
CA VAL A 263 26.38 -11.03 -0.88
C VAL A 263 24.90 -10.94 -1.22
N PRO A 264 24.05 -11.73 -0.57
CA PRO A 264 22.60 -11.64 -0.83
C PRO A 264 22.06 -10.28 -0.41
N PRO A 265 21.08 -9.73 -1.15
CA PRO A 265 20.41 -8.50 -0.75
C PRO A 265 19.61 -8.71 0.54
N GLN A 266 19.51 -7.68 1.35
CA GLN A 266 18.66 -7.70 2.54
C GLN A 266 17.17 -7.76 2.18
N GLN A 267 16.78 -7.14 1.06
CA GLN A 267 15.43 -7.18 0.51
C GLN A 267 15.48 -7.24 -1.02
N LEU A 268 14.54 -8.01 -1.57
CA LEU A 268 14.27 -8.14 -3.01
C LEU A 268 12.77 -7.89 -3.19
N VAL A 269 12.40 -6.83 -3.87
CA VAL A 269 11.00 -6.41 -4.06
C VAL A 269 10.74 -5.99 -5.49
N TRP A 270 9.47 -6.00 -5.91
CA TRP A 270 9.04 -5.50 -7.20
C TRP A 270 8.66 -4.03 -7.14
N CYS A 271 9.03 -3.27 -8.16
CA CYS A 271 8.55 -1.93 -8.43
C CYS A 271 7.47 -2.00 -9.51
N GLY A 272 6.21 -1.97 -9.10
CA GLY A 272 5.11 -2.29 -10.01
C GLY A 272 5.23 -3.70 -10.57
N THR A 273 5.05 -3.84 -11.89
CA THR A 273 5.15 -5.14 -12.60
C THR A 273 6.35 -5.22 -13.53
N ASP A 274 7.20 -4.19 -13.57
CA ASP A 274 8.15 -3.97 -14.65
C ASP A 274 9.61 -4.14 -14.22
N SER A 275 9.92 -3.84 -12.96
CA SER A 275 11.30 -3.76 -12.49
C SER A 275 11.46 -4.36 -11.11
N VAL A 276 12.67 -4.81 -10.83
CA VAL A 276 13.03 -5.43 -9.56
C VAL A 276 13.97 -4.50 -8.80
N VAL A 277 13.72 -4.32 -7.51
CA VAL A 277 14.52 -3.47 -6.63
C VAL A 277 15.18 -4.32 -5.55
N LEU A 278 16.49 -4.20 -5.44
CA LEU A 278 17.31 -4.89 -4.47
C LEU A 278 17.93 -3.89 -3.51
N TYR A 279 17.94 -4.24 -2.23
CA TYR A 279 18.56 -3.43 -1.21
C TYR A 279 19.72 -4.19 -0.53
N TRP A 280 20.89 -3.59 -0.55
CA TRP A 280 22.01 -3.93 0.29
C TRP A 280 22.24 -2.81 1.29
N ASP A 281 23.21 -2.97 2.18
CA ASP A 281 23.57 -1.88 3.08
C ASP A 281 23.95 -0.62 2.27
N LYS A 282 23.23 0.48 2.52
CA LYS A 282 23.44 1.82 1.89
C LYS A 282 23.26 1.89 0.37
N MET A 283 22.77 0.84 -0.27
CA MET A 283 22.62 0.81 -1.73
C MET A 283 21.31 0.17 -2.16
N VAL A 284 20.61 0.87 -3.02
CA VAL A 284 19.42 0.35 -3.73
C VAL A 284 19.77 0.22 -5.21
N LEU A 285 19.59 -0.98 -5.76
CA LEU A 285 19.78 -1.27 -7.18
C LEU A 285 18.40 -1.59 -7.78
N MET A 286 18.03 -0.87 -8.82
CA MET A 286 16.85 -1.15 -9.61
C MET A 286 17.26 -1.76 -10.93
N VAL A 287 16.68 -2.90 -11.27
CA VAL A 287 16.96 -3.63 -12.52
C VAL A 287 15.69 -3.68 -13.35
N GLY A 288 15.77 -3.21 -14.57
CA GLY A 288 14.69 -3.21 -15.54
C GLY A 288 14.59 -4.53 -16.32
N PRO A 289 13.53 -4.68 -17.16
CA PRO A 289 13.24 -5.94 -17.86
C PRO A 289 14.26 -6.30 -18.95
N TYR A 290 15.07 -5.36 -19.40
CA TYR A 290 16.03 -5.56 -20.50
C TYR A 290 17.50 -5.54 -20.03
N GLY A 291 17.73 -5.67 -18.70
CA GLY A 291 19.07 -5.66 -18.14
C GLY A 291 19.65 -4.27 -17.88
N ASP A 292 18.88 -3.23 -18.12
CA ASP A 292 19.22 -1.87 -17.70
C ASP A 292 19.09 -1.75 -16.18
N TRP A 293 19.90 -0.90 -15.57
CA TRP A 293 19.89 -0.73 -14.13
C TRP A 293 20.18 0.70 -13.69
N VAL A 294 19.67 1.05 -12.53
CA VAL A 294 19.92 2.33 -11.84
C VAL A 294 20.29 2.05 -10.41
N LYS A 295 21.28 2.79 -9.92
CA LYS A 295 21.78 2.69 -8.54
C LYS A 295 21.46 3.97 -7.78
N HIS A 296 20.93 3.81 -6.58
CA HIS A 296 20.75 4.89 -5.60
C HIS A 296 21.57 4.58 -4.36
N SER A 297 22.38 5.55 -3.92
CA SER A 297 23.17 5.45 -2.70
C SER A 297 22.47 6.18 -1.55
N TYR A 298 22.58 5.64 -0.35
CA TYR A 298 21.98 6.17 0.87
C TYR A 298 23.00 6.11 2.01
N ASP A 299 22.91 7.03 2.94
CA ASP A 299 23.78 7.06 4.12
C ASP A 299 23.14 6.37 5.33
N GLU A 300 21.81 6.18 5.29
CA GLU A 300 20.99 5.61 6.36
C GLU A 300 20.51 4.19 6.00
N PRO A 301 20.18 3.36 7.01
CA PRO A 301 19.52 2.08 6.78
C PRO A 301 18.12 2.30 6.22
N LEU A 302 17.71 1.42 5.32
CA LEU A 302 16.45 1.50 4.60
C LEU A 302 15.53 0.30 4.88
N ARG A 303 14.26 0.50 4.57
CA ARG A 303 13.29 -0.57 4.36
C ARG A 303 12.50 -0.30 3.09
N LEU A 304 12.41 -1.31 2.25
CA LEU A 304 11.63 -1.30 1.03
C LEU A 304 10.26 -1.91 1.31
N LEU A 305 9.21 -1.17 1.02
CA LEU A 305 7.83 -1.63 1.13
C LEU A 305 7.22 -1.66 -0.27
N PRO A 306 6.94 -2.85 -0.83
CA PRO A 306 6.36 -2.97 -2.15
C PRO A 306 4.94 -2.42 -2.17
N GLU A 307 4.64 -1.66 -3.21
CA GLU A 307 3.31 -1.15 -3.53
C GLU A 307 2.89 -1.65 -4.92
N VAL A 308 1.65 -1.47 -5.23
CA VAL A 308 1.07 -1.92 -6.49
C VAL A 308 1.71 -1.26 -7.71
N ASP A 309 2.07 0.01 -7.59
CA ASP A 309 2.58 0.88 -8.65
C ASP A 309 4.01 1.37 -8.42
N GLY A 310 4.67 0.90 -7.35
CA GLY A 310 6.02 1.30 -7.02
C GLY A 310 6.57 0.68 -5.75
N VAL A 311 7.56 1.34 -5.15
CA VAL A 311 8.18 0.94 -3.88
C VAL A 311 8.28 2.15 -2.97
N ARG A 312 7.76 2.04 -1.75
CA ARG A 312 8.07 3.01 -0.69
C ARG A 312 9.44 2.68 -0.11
N ILE A 313 10.31 3.65 -0.10
CA ILE A 313 11.64 3.58 0.52
C ILE A 313 11.56 4.39 1.80
N ILE A 314 11.74 3.72 2.93
CA ILE A 314 11.71 4.36 4.24
C ILE A 314 13.11 4.33 4.82
N SER A 315 13.67 5.51 5.12
CA SER A 315 14.90 5.69 5.90
C SER A 315 14.56 6.09 7.34
N ASN A 316 15.57 6.35 8.16
CA ASN A 316 15.34 6.86 9.51
C ASN A 316 14.65 8.24 9.50
N THR A 317 14.88 9.05 8.46
CA THR A 317 14.45 10.45 8.39
C THR A 317 13.43 10.75 7.31
N LEU A 318 13.41 9.97 6.21
CA LEU A 318 12.63 10.27 5.01
C LEU A 318 11.80 9.07 4.57
N GLN A 319 10.64 9.38 3.99
CA GLN A 319 9.90 8.45 3.15
C GLN A 319 9.90 8.94 1.72
N GLU A 320 10.38 8.10 0.81
CA GLU A 320 10.39 8.32 -0.63
C GLU A 320 9.53 7.30 -1.35
N PHE A 321 9.08 7.63 -2.55
CA PHE A 321 8.35 6.72 -3.43
C PHE A 321 9.07 6.60 -4.77
N LEU A 322 9.53 5.40 -5.07
CA LEU A 322 10.15 5.04 -6.35
C LEU A 322 9.10 4.36 -7.22
N HIS A 323 8.76 4.97 -8.34
CA HIS A 323 7.72 4.45 -9.22
C HIS A 323 7.97 4.78 -10.69
N ARG A 324 7.31 4.05 -11.57
CA ARG A 324 7.28 4.38 -13.00
C ARG A 324 6.54 5.70 -13.20
N VAL A 325 7.10 6.58 -14.00
CA VAL A 325 6.42 7.84 -14.39
C VAL A 325 5.24 7.49 -15.31
N PRO A 326 4.02 7.97 -15.02
CA PRO A 326 2.86 7.75 -15.87
C PRO A 326 3.07 8.30 -17.28
N GLU A 327 2.54 7.63 -18.29
CA GLU A 327 2.72 8.03 -19.70
C GLU A 327 2.26 9.46 -19.98
N ALA A 328 1.11 9.86 -19.44
CA ALA A 328 0.62 11.24 -19.58
C ALA A 328 1.61 12.28 -19.01
N THR A 329 2.28 11.97 -17.90
CA THR A 329 3.32 12.83 -17.31
C THR A 329 4.58 12.84 -18.18
N VAL A 330 4.95 11.68 -18.75
CA VAL A 330 6.08 11.59 -19.71
C VAL A 330 5.78 12.41 -20.95
N ASP A 331 4.59 12.31 -21.51
CA ASP A 331 4.18 13.05 -22.71
C ASP A 331 4.27 14.57 -22.50
N VAL A 332 3.86 15.05 -21.32
CA VAL A 332 3.90 16.49 -21.03
C VAL A 332 5.32 16.97 -20.71
N PHE A 333 6.07 16.28 -19.87
CA PHE A 333 7.29 16.82 -19.24
C PHE A 333 8.60 16.23 -19.72
N LYS A 334 8.57 15.20 -20.56
CA LYS A 334 9.80 14.66 -21.15
C LYS A 334 10.55 15.75 -21.90
N ILE A 335 11.84 15.88 -21.64
CA ILE A 335 12.68 16.84 -22.35
C ILE A 335 12.62 16.60 -23.85
N GLY A 336 12.27 17.65 -24.60
CA GLY A 336 12.09 17.59 -26.04
C GLY A 336 10.77 16.92 -26.48
N SER A 337 9.77 16.84 -25.61
CA SER A 337 8.45 16.37 -26.00
C SER A 337 7.77 17.35 -26.96
N CYS A 338 7.24 16.81 -28.07
CA CYS A 338 6.41 17.52 -29.02
C CYS A 338 4.95 17.02 -28.97
N SER A 339 4.54 16.42 -27.85
CA SER A 339 3.16 15.97 -27.67
C SER A 339 2.19 17.15 -27.60
N ALA A 340 0.94 16.91 -27.92
CA ALA A 340 -0.11 17.93 -27.84
C ALA A 340 -0.25 18.50 -26.42
N GLY A 341 -0.07 17.68 -25.39
CA GLY A 341 -0.09 18.10 -23.99
C GLY A 341 1.07 19.02 -23.62
N ALA A 342 2.30 18.71 -24.05
CA ALA A 342 3.47 19.56 -23.85
C ALA A 342 3.30 20.93 -24.54
N MET A 343 2.87 20.89 -25.80
CA MET A 343 2.60 22.13 -26.55
C MET A 343 1.52 23.00 -25.90
N LEU A 344 0.50 22.38 -25.25
CA LEU A 344 -0.54 23.12 -24.54
C LEU A 344 0.00 23.83 -23.30
N VAL A 345 0.90 23.18 -22.56
CA VAL A 345 1.60 23.79 -21.42
C VAL A 345 2.49 24.94 -21.89
N ASP A 346 3.22 24.79 -23.00
CA ASP A 346 4.03 25.86 -23.61
C ASP A 346 3.16 27.03 -24.07
N ALA A 347 1.99 26.75 -24.67
CA ALA A 347 1.04 27.79 -25.08
C ALA A 347 0.50 28.59 -23.88
N LEU A 348 0.27 27.93 -22.73
CA LEU A 348 -0.11 28.64 -21.50
C LEU A 348 1.03 29.54 -21.00
N ASP A 349 2.26 29.05 -20.96
CA ASP A 349 3.43 29.83 -20.53
C ASP A 349 3.66 31.04 -21.45
N GLN A 350 3.53 30.87 -22.79
CA GLN A 350 3.56 31.95 -23.76
C GLN A 350 2.47 32.98 -23.51
N LEU A 351 1.23 32.53 -23.20
CA LEU A 351 0.13 33.43 -22.84
C LEU A 351 0.42 34.22 -21.56
N GLU A 352 0.90 33.57 -20.51
CA GLU A 352 1.25 34.22 -19.24
C GLU A 352 2.38 35.25 -19.41
N ARG A 353 3.27 35.07 -20.41
CA ARG A 353 4.31 36.04 -20.80
C ARG A 353 3.84 37.09 -21.78
N ASN A 354 2.55 37.10 -22.17
CA ASN A 354 1.99 37.94 -23.21
C ASN A 354 2.69 37.80 -24.60
N ASP A 355 3.14 36.58 -24.91
CA ASP A 355 3.75 36.28 -26.22
C ASP A 355 2.65 35.89 -27.22
N GLY A 356 2.62 36.62 -28.37
CA GLY A 356 1.64 36.38 -29.45
C GLY A 356 1.69 34.96 -30.04
N ARG A 357 2.80 34.24 -29.87
CA ARG A 357 2.98 32.85 -30.35
C ARG A 357 2.02 31.86 -29.72
N ALA A 358 1.42 32.16 -28.55
CA ALA A 358 0.43 31.29 -27.91
C ALA A 358 -0.71 30.87 -28.86
N HIS A 359 -1.20 31.82 -29.71
CA HIS A 359 -2.26 31.51 -30.68
C HIS A 359 -1.79 30.61 -31.82
N ASP A 360 -0.55 30.76 -32.26
CA ASP A 360 0.03 29.91 -33.31
C ASP A 360 0.25 28.50 -32.80
N THR A 361 0.69 28.34 -31.53
CA THR A 361 0.82 27.05 -30.87
C THR A 361 -0.53 26.33 -30.76
N ILE A 362 -1.60 27.04 -30.36
CA ILE A 362 -2.96 26.45 -30.30
C ILE A 362 -3.44 26.04 -31.70
N ARG A 363 -3.12 26.83 -32.76
CA ARG A 363 -3.45 26.46 -34.14
C ARG A 363 -2.72 25.19 -34.56
N ALA A 364 -1.42 25.09 -34.26
CA ALA A 364 -0.62 23.91 -34.55
C ALA A 364 -1.18 22.66 -33.85
N ILE A 365 -1.58 22.77 -32.58
CA ILE A 365 -2.22 21.66 -31.85
C ILE A 365 -3.53 21.21 -32.52
N ARG A 366 -4.35 22.16 -33.04
CA ARG A 366 -5.59 21.83 -33.76
C ARG A 366 -5.36 21.10 -35.07
N GLU A 367 -4.26 21.38 -35.74
CA GLU A 367 -3.87 20.75 -37.00
C GLU A 367 -3.29 19.34 -36.79
N MET A 368 -2.94 18.98 -35.55
CA MET A 368 -2.53 17.61 -35.18
C MET A 368 -3.77 16.69 -35.13
N ASP A 369 -3.78 15.64 -35.94
CA ASP A 369 -4.70 14.46 -35.88
C ASP A 369 -6.20 14.73 -35.64
N GLY A 370 -6.75 15.82 -36.19
CA GLY A 370 -8.19 16.14 -36.11
C GLY A 370 -8.79 16.37 -34.72
N ASN A 371 -8.23 15.77 -33.65
CA ASN A 371 -8.64 15.90 -32.25
C ASN A 371 -7.49 16.35 -31.32
N GLY A 372 -6.39 16.88 -31.86
CA GLY A 372 -5.18 17.20 -31.11
C GLY A 372 -5.42 18.06 -29.86
N LEU A 373 -6.35 19.02 -29.93
CA LEU A 373 -6.65 19.88 -28.80
C LEU A 373 -7.40 19.14 -27.67
N GLN A 374 -8.32 18.22 -27.99
CA GLN A 374 -8.99 17.40 -26.99
C GLN A 374 -7.98 16.47 -26.33
N THR A 375 -7.14 15.81 -27.11
CA THR A 375 -6.06 14.96 -26.62
C THR A 375 -5.10 15.74 -25.70
N ALA A 376 -4.74 16.99 -26.07
CA ALA A 376 -3.90 17.84 -25.24
C ALA A 376 -4.53 18.12 -23.85
N VAL A 377 -5.82 18.47 -23.85
CA VAL A 377 -6.58 18.72 -22.60
C VAL A 377 -6.64 17.46 -21.74
N ASP A 378 -6.99 16.33 -22.34
CA ASP A 378 -7.13 15.05 -21.63
C ASP A 378 -5.78 14.58 -21.06
N THR A 379 -4.68 14.76 -21.82
CA THR A 379 -3.32 14.45 -21.35
C THR A 379 -2.91 15.33 -20.18
N CYS A 380 -3.18 16.64 -20.22
CA CYS A 380 -2.90 17.53 -19.09
C CYS A 380 -3.71 17.17 -17.85
N LEU A 381 -5.00 16.82 -17.98
CA LEU A 381 -5.83 16.37 -16.87
C LEU A 381 -5.35 15.03 -16.28
N ALA A 382 -4.98 14.09 -17.16
CA ALA A 382 -4.44 12.80 -16.73
C ALA A 382 -3.10 12.99 -16.00
N ALA A 383 -2.19 13.82 -16.52
CA ALA A 383 -0.92 14.15 -15.86
C ALA A 383 -1.16 14.81 -14.50
N ALA A 384 -2.07 15.81 -14.42
CA ALA A 384 -2.41 16.47 -13.16
C ALA A 384 -2.86 15.48 -12.07
N ALA A 385 -3.68 14.49 -12.43
CA ALA A 385 -4.19 13.50 -11.50
C ALA A 385 -3.11 12.60 -10.90
N HIS A 386 -1.96 12.45 -11.55
CA HIS A 386 -0.83 11.64 -11.09
C HIS A 386 0.24 12.44 -10.32
N GLU A 387 0.17 13.78 -10.36
CA GLU A 387 1.14 14.60 -9.66
C GLU A 387 0.86 14.73 -8.17
N TYR A 388 1.95 14.90 -7.40
CA TYR A 388 1.89 15.19 -5.96
C TYR A 388 2.08 16.66 -5.66
N ASP A 389 2.87 17.35 -6.48
CA ASP A 389 3.17 18.76 -6.28
C ASP A 389 1.97 19.62 -6.66
N VAL A 390 1.42 20.35 -5.69
CA VAL A 390 0.22 21.18 -5.88
C VAL A 390 0.42 22.29 -6.92
N PRO A 391 1.52 23.04 -6.94
CA PRO A 391 1.84 23.99 -8.01
C PRO A 391 1.79 23.38 -9.42
N LEU A 392 2.35 22.18 -9.61
CA LEU A 392 2.29 21.49 -10.90
C LEU A 392 0.87 21.04 -11.27
N GLN A 393 0.11 20.52 -10.29
CA GLN A 393 -1.32 20.20 -10.50
C GLN A 393 -2.09 21.44 -10.98
N GLN A 394 -1.90 22.58 -10.31
CA GLN A 394 -2.58 23.83 -10.66
C GLN A 394 -2.19 24.33 -12.07
N MET A 395 -0.93 24.23 -12.43
CA MET A 395 -0.43 24.60 -13.75
C MET A 395 -1.07 23.73 -14.84
N LEU A 396 -1.08 22.40 -14.65
CA LEU A 396 -1.70 21.45 -15.60
C LEU A 396 -3.21 21.68 -15.74
N LEU A 397 -3.91 21.95 -14.62
CA LEU A 397 -5.33 22.29 -14.65
C LEU A 397 -5.60 23.60 -15.37
N ARG A 398 -4.74 24.62 -15.20
CA ARG A 398 -4.84 25.89 -15.93
C ARG A 398 -4.59 25.68 -17.42
N ALA A 399 -3.60 24.86 -17.80
CA ALA A 399 -3.35 24.51 -19.19
C ALA A 399 -4.56 23.80 -19.83
N ALA A 400 -5.13 22.82 -19.11
CA ALA A 400 -6.33 22.12 -19.55
C ALA A 400 -7.54 23.07 -19.68
N ALA A 401 -7.74 23.99 -18.73
CA ALA A 401 -8.79 25.01 -18.79
C ALA A 401 -8.61 25.96 -19.98
N TYR A 402 -7.37 26.41 -20.21
CA TYR A 402 -7.02 27.23 -21.37
C TYR A 402 -7.31 26.51 -22.69
N GLY A 403 -6.83 25.26 -22.85
CA GLY A 403 -7.12 24.45 -24.03
C GLY A 403 -8.62 24.22 -24.26
N SER A 404 -9.35 23.91 -23.16
CA SER A 404 -10.79 23.67 -23.23
C SER A 404 -11.60 24.87 -23.70
N SER A 405 -11.10 26.10 -23.52
CA SER A 405 -11.76 27.33 -24.00
C SER A 405 -11.87 27.40 -25.55
N PHE A 406 -11.05 26.65 -26.24
CA PHE A 406 -11.02 26.59 -27.71
C PHE A 406 -11.76 25.35 -28.27
N LEU A 407 -12.29 24.47 -27.43
CA LEU A 407 -13.07 23.32 -27.88
C LEU A 407 -14.52 23.71 -28.20
N GLN A 408 -15.06 23.16 -29.28
CA GLN A 408 -16.46 23.39 -29.67
C GLN A 408 -17.45 22.71 -28.71
N ARG A 409 -17.09 21.51 -28.19
CA ARG A 409 -17.84 20.79 -27.20
C ARG A 409 -17.00 20.66 -25.92
N ARG A 410 -17.35 21.43 -24.92
CA ARG A 410 -16.72 21.30 -23.60
C ARG A 410 -17.30 20.09 -22.89
N SER A 411 -16.44 19.22 -22.35
CA SER A 411 -16.85 18.21 -21.38
C SER A 411 -16.44 18.68 -19.97
N PRO A 412 -17.28 19.42 -19.25
CA PRO A 412 -16.96 19.92 -17.93
C PRO A 412 -16.76 18.78 -16.91
N LEU A 413 -17.41 17.63 -17.15
CA LEU A 413 -17.42 16.48 -16.23
C LEU A 413 -16.01 15.94 -15.92
N LEU A 414 -15.14 15.83 -16.94
CA LEU A 414 -13.79 15.31 -16.73
C LEU A 414 -12.93 16.28 -15.90
N MET A 415 -13.03 17.57 -16.15
CA MET A 415 -12.34 18.61 -15.39
C MET A 415 -12.83 18.62 -13.93
N GLU A 416 -14.14 18.56 -13.72
CA GLU A 416 -14.77 18.54 -12.39
C GLU A 416 -14.38 17.28 -11.61
N SER A 417 -14.46 16.11 -12.23
CA SER A 417 -14.07 14.85 -11.61
C SER A 417 -12.58 14.83 -11.24
N THR A 418 -11.70 15.34 -12.12
CA THR A 418 -10.26 15.42 -11.85
C THR A 418 -9.96 16.39 -10.70
N THR A 419 -10.58 17.57 -10.69
CA THR A 419 -10.37 18.54 -9.60
C THR A 419 -10.89 18.03 -8.27
N THR A 420 -12.02 17.34 -8.25
CA THR A 420 -12.59 16.69 -7.06
C THR A 420 -11.69 15.58 -6.55
N LEU A 421 -11.16 14.74 -7.45
CA LEU A 421 -10.19 13.70 -7.14
C LEU A 421 -8.92 14.27 -6.52
N LEU A 422 -8.34 15.31 -7.14
CA LEU A 422 -7.13 15.98 -6.63
C LEU A 422 -7.36 16.61 -5.26
N ARG A 423 -8.52 17.24 -5.05
CA ARG A 423 -8.90 17.78 -3.74
C ARG A 423 -8.94 16.69 -2.68
N ALA A 424 -9.52 15.55 -3.00
CA ALA A 424 -9.57 14.39 -2.10
C ALA A 424 -8.18 13.82 -1.81
N LEU A 425 -7.36 13.61 -2.85
CA LEU A 425 -6.00 13.09 -2.71
C LEU A 425 -5.11 14.04 -1.89
N ASN A 426 -5.14 15.34 -2.17
CA ASN A 426 -4.31 16.31 -1.46
C ASN A 426 -4.70 16.41 0.03
N ALA A 427 -5.99 16.32 0.35
CA ALA A 427 -6.45 16.34 1.74
C ALA A 427 -5.93 15.14 2.55
N VAL A 428 -5.85 13.95 1.96
CA VAL A 428 -5.34 12.75 2.66
C VAL A 428 -3.82 12.67 2.67
N ARG A 429 -3.15 13.35 1.72
CA ARG A 429 -1.68 13.42 1.63
C ARG A 429 -1.04 14.39 2.62
N GLU A 430 -1.81 15.21 3.32
CA GLU A 430 -1.27 16.07 4.38
C GLU A 430 -0.53 15.23 5.43
N SER A 431 0.60 15.73 5.93
CA SER A 431 1.45 15.01 6.87
C SER A 431 0.72 14.64 8.17
N ALA A 432 -0.26 15.46 8.61
CA ALA A 432 -1.09 15.19 9.77
C ALA A 432 -1.97 13.93 9.59
N ILE A 433 -2.40 13.64 8.37
CA ILE A 433 -3.19 12.44 8.01
C ILE A 433 -2.25 11.28 7.65
N GLY A 434 -1.20 11.58 6.86
CA GLY A 434 -0.14 10.65 6.53
C GLY A 434 -0.59 9.47 5.66
N LEU A 435 -1.36 9.74 4.59
CA LEU A 435 -1.79 8.75 3.61
C LEU A 435 -1.38 9.19 2.20
N PRO A 436 -0.12 8.96 1.77
CA PRO A 436 0.40 9.43 0.49
C PRO A 436 -0.04 8.53 -0.68
N ILE A 437 -1.34 8.32 -0.81
CA ILE A 437 -1.93 7.44 -1.82
C ILE A 437 -1.80 8.05 -3.23
N THR A 438 -1.48 7.21 -4.23
CA THR A 438 -1.50 7.58 -5.64
C THR A 438 -2.90 7.45 -6.23
N LYS A 439 -3.12 8.05 -7.41
CA LYS A 439 -4.34 7.81 -8.18
C LYS A 439 -4.55 6.32 -8.48
N THR A 440 -3.50 5.64 -8.95
CA THR A 440 -3.54 4.20 -9.28
C THR A 440 -3.86 3.34 -8.06
N GLN A 441 -3.29 3.67 -6.91
CA GLN A 441 -3.59 2.99 -5.65
C GLN A 441 -5.03 3.24 -5.22
N LEU A 442 -5.56 4.47 -5.36
CA LEU A 442 -6.94 4.80 -5.02
C LEU A 442 -7.95 4.07 -5.92
N GLU A 443 -7.68 3.97 -7.22
CA GLU A 443 -8.51 3.23 -8.17
C GLU A 443 -8.63 1.74 -7.78
N ARG A 444 -7.54 1.14 -7.27
CA ARG A 444 -7.54 -0.26 -6.81
C ARG A 444 -8.13 -0.44 -5.41
N LEU A 445 -7.83 0.47 -4.51
CA LEU A 445 -8.33 0.44 -3.13
C LEU A 445 -9.84 0.73 -3.07
N THR A 446 -10.35 1.54 -3.97
CA THR A 446 -11.66 2.19 -4.01
C THR A 446 -11.78 3.39 -3.04
N PRO A 447 -12.50 4.45 -3.44
CA PRO A 447 -12.73 5.60 -2.57
C PRO A 447 -13.46 5.27 -1.27
N ALA A 448 -14.38 4.30 -1.29
CA ALA A 448 -15.11 3.85 -0.11
C ALA A 448 -14.19 3.23 0.94
N ALA A 449 -13.24 2.36 0.52
CA ALA A 449 -12.26 1.77 1.43
C ALA A 449 -11.29 2.82 1.99
N MET A 450 -10.92 3.85 1.21
CA MET A 450 -10.13 4.98 1.71
C MET A 450 -10.86 5.73 2.83
N VAL A 451 -12.14 6.00 2.66
CA VAL A 451 -12.99 6.64 3.69
C VAL A 451 -13.08 5.77 4.95
N GLU A 452 -13.24 4.46 4.81
CA GLU A 452 -13.24 3.52 5.93
C GLU A 452 -11.91 3.56 6.71
N ARG A 453 -10.76 3.57 6.02
CA ARG A 453 -9.44 3.70 6.65
C ARG A 453 -9.29 5.00 7.44
N LEU A 454 -9.81 6.12 6.94
CA LEU A 454 -9.80 7.40 7.66
C LEU A 454 -10.70 7.34 8.90
N ALA A 455 -11.86 6.72 8.81
CA ALA A 455 -12.75 6.52 9.96
C ALA A 455 -12.06 5.68 11.05
N GLN A 456 -11.39 4.58 10.68
CA GLN A 456 -10.63 3.73 11.60
C GLN A 456 -9.48 4.47 12.32
N ARG A 457 -8.93 5.52 11.69
CA ARG A 457 -7.92 6.41 12.27
C ARG A 457 -8.52 7.61 13.02
N ASN A 458 -9.84 7.61 13.26
CA ASN A 458 -10.60 8.67 13.91
C ASN A 458 -10.62 10.02 13.16
N HIS A 459 -10.28 10.05 11.87
CA HIS A 459 -10.41 11.24 11.02
C HIS A 459 -11.83 11.39 10.45
N HIS A 460 -12.86 11.29 11.32
CA HIS A 460 -14.26 11.25 10.92
C HIS A 460 -14.72 12.48 10.14
N TYR A 461 -14.23 13.68 10.52
CA TYR A 461 -14.59 14.92 9.83
C TYR A 461 -14.12 14.91 8.38
N LEU A 462 -12.85 14.57 8.14
CA LEU A 462 -12.30 14.46 6.80
C LEU A 462 -13.02 13.36 6.00
N ALA A 463 -13.30 12.21 6.64
CA ALA A 463 -14.03 11.11 6.02
C ALA A 463 -15.43 11.56 5.54
N LEU A 464 -16.16 12.35 6.34
CA LEU A 464 -17.46 12.91 5.94
C LEU A 464 -17.33 13.90 4.78
N GLN A 465 -16.32 14.77 4.79
CA GLN A 465 -16.07 15.69 3.67
C GLN A 465 -15.77 14.93 2.37
N LEU A 466 -14.97 13.85 2.45
CA LEU A 466 -14.68 13.01 1.29
C LEU A 466 -15.94 12.31 0.77
N CYS A 467 -16.82 11.85 1.67
CA CYS A 467 -18.12 11.30 1.26
C CYS A 467 -18.93 12.33 0.44
N GLN A 468 -18.95 13.59 0.87
CA GLN A 468 -19.64 14.67 0.14
C GLN A 468 -19.00 14.94 -1.22
N TRP A 469 -17.65 15.06 -1.29
CA TRP A 469 -16.96 15.38 -2.55
C TRP A 469 -17.07 14.24 -3.56
N LEU A 470 -16.95 12.99 -3.11
CA LEU A 470 -16.92 11.81 -3.95
C LEU A 470 -18.31 11.14 -4.11
N GLN A 471 -19.35 11.78 -3.56
CA GLN A 471 -20.75 11.27 -3.61
C GLN A 471 -20.89 9.84 -3.05
N LEU A 472 -20.22 9.58 -1.90
CA LEU A 472 -20.24 8.29 -1.21
C LEU A 472 -21.23 8.29 -0.05
N ASP A 473 -21.62 7.10 0.38
CA ASP A 473 -22.45 6.93 1.58
C ASP A 473 -21.68 7.30 2.86
N ALA A 474 -22.17 8.27 3.61
CA ALA A 474 -21.56 8.75 4.84
C ALA A 474 -21.99 7.98 6.11
N ARG A 475 -23.03 7.12 6.02
CA ARG A 475 -23.58 6.37 7.17
C ARG A 475 -22.53 5.49 7.86
N PRO A 476 -21.65 4.73 7.16
CA PRO A 476 -20.64 3.93 7.83
C PRO A 476 -19.68 4.76 8.69
N VAL A 477 -19.36 5.99 8.27
CA VAL A 477 -18.50 6.91 9.02
C VAL A 477 -19.15 7.35 10.32
N VAL A 478 -20.44 7.71 10.26
CA VAL A 478 -21.21 8.14 11.45
C VAL A 478 -21.41 6.98 12.42
N VAL A 479 -21.68 5.77 11.90
CA VAL A 479 -21.78 4.57 12.75
C VAL A 479 -20.46 4.28 13.45
N HIS A 480 -19.34 4.34 12.73
CA HIS A 480 -18.02 4.15 13.35
C HIS A 480 -17.74 5.21 14.42
N TRP A 481 -18.03 6.49 14.13
CA TRP A 481 -17.91 7.57 15.10
C TRP A 481 -18.76 7.32 16.34
N ALA A 482 -20.01 6.90 16.16
CA ALA A 482 -20.92 6.58 17.28
C ALA A 482 -20.37 5.45 18.15
N CYS A 483 -19.88 4.36 17.54
CA CYS A 483 -19.24 3.24 18.25
C CYS A 483 -18.02 3.72 19.08
N GLN A 484 -17.15 4.53 18.48
CA GLN A 484 -16.00 5.08 19.19
C GLN A 484 -16.42 6.02 20.33
N ARG A 485 -17.47 6.81 20.14
CA ARG A 485 -18.01 7.70 21.17
C ARG A 485 -18.59 6.92 22.35
N ILE A 486 -19.29 5.81 22.09
CA ILE A 486 -19.81 4.90 23.12
C ILE A 486 -18.67 4.26 23.91
N LEU A 487 -17.62 3.81 23.21
CA LEU A 487 -16.47 3.15 23.86
C LEU A 487 -15.63 4.14 24.72
N SER A 488 -15.53 5.40 24.27
CA SER A 488 -14.77 6.45 24.98
C SER A 488 -15.57 7.18 26.07
N GLY A 489 -16.90 7.02 26.10
CA GLY A 489 -17.81 7.76 26.97
C GLY A 489 -17.68 7.38 28.45
N GLY A 490 -16.91 8.17 29.22
CA GLY A 490 -16.74 8.00 30.68
C GLY A 490 -17.69 8.82 31.57
N SER A 491 -18.23 9.96 31.09
CA SER A 491 -18.95 10.94 31.93
C SER A 491 -20.27 11.45 31.33
N VAL A 492 -20.61 11.08 30.11
CA VAL A 492 -21.85 11.54 29.47
C VAL A 492 -22.98 10.55 29.77
N SER A 493 -24.20 11.07 30.08
CA SER A 493 -25.37 10.24 30.33
C SER A 493 -25.80 9.51 29.03
N ASP A 494 -26.30 8.28 29.17
CA ASP A 494 -26.74 7.45 28.04
C ASP A 494 -27.81 8.19 27.19
N ASP A 495 -28.70 8.97 27.82
CA ASP A 495 -29.74 9.76 27.14
C ASP A 495 -29.17 10.92 26.32
N GLN A 496 -28.10 11.50 26.79
CA GLN A 496 -27.41 12.59 26.11
C GLN A 496 -26.65 12.09 24.90
N LEU A 497 -25.96 10.94 25.05
CA LEU A 497 -25.25 10.25 23.99
C LEU A 497 -26.21 9.77 22.89
N HIS A 498 -27.34 9.19 23.29
CA HIS A 498 -28.39 8.75 22.35
C HIS A 498 -28.96 9.90 21.52
N ARG A 499 -29.20 11.06 22.13
CA ARG A 499 -29.66 12.26 21.40
C ARG A 499 -28.61 12.74 20.42
N GLU A 500 -27.37 12.88 20.84
CA GLU A 500 -26.25 13.31 19.97
C GLU A 500 -26.08 12.39 18.75
N ILE A 501 -26.13 11.08 18.94
CA ILE A 501 -25.99 10.09 17.87
C ILE A 501 -27.18 10.18 16.90
N ASN A 502 -28.42 10.26 17.40
CA ASN A 502 -29.62 10.36 16.57
C ASN A 502 -29.68 11.66 15.76
N GLU A 503 -29.27 12.79 16.35
CA GLU A 503 -29.17 14.06 15.63
C GLU A 503 -28.18 13.99 14.47
N ARG A 504 -27.01 13.37 14.69
CA ARG A 504 -26.00 13.21 13.64
C ARG A 504 -26.44 12.23 12.55
N LEU A 505 -27.08 11.13 12.91
CA LEU A 505 -27.63 10.17 11.94
C LEU A 505 -28.73 10.82 11.09
N LYS A 506 -29.64 11.59 11.70
CA LYS A 506 -30.67 12.36 10.97
C LYS A 506 -30.04 13.39 10.03
N ALA A 507 -29.07 14.16 10.49
CA ALA A 507 -28.39 15.15 9.66
C ALA A 507 -27.74 14.55 8.41
N VAL A 508 -27.20 13.32 8.49
CA VAL A 508 -26.63 12.61 7.34
C VAL A 508 -27.70 12.07 6.40
N THR A 509 -28.85 11.62 6.93
CA THR A 509 -29.99 11.20 6.07
C THR A 509 -30.63 12.39 5.37
N ASP A 510 -30.68 13.56 6.00
CA ASP A 510 -31.28 14.78 5.42
C ASP A 510 -30.37 15.45 4.37
N LEU A 511 -29.08 15.15 4.34
CA LEU A 511 -28.12 15.65 3.34
C LEU A 511 -28.33 15.09 1.92
N GLY A 512 -29.34 14.26 1.69
CA GLY A 512 -29.80 13.85 0.35
C GLY A 512 -28.72 13.19 -0.51
N LEU A 513 -27.79 12.45 0.07
CA LEU A 513 -26.77 11.72 -0.67
C LEU A 513 -27.43 10.64 -1.54
N PRO A 514 -27.02 10.46 -2.81
CA PRO A 514 -27.72 9.62 -3.77
C PRO A 514 -27.85 8.19 -3.25
N SER A 515 -29.10 7.79 -2.99
CA SER A 515 -29.45 6.40 -2.71
C SER A 515 -29.41 5.62 -4.01
N HIS A 516 -28.28 4.99 -4.34
CA HIS A 516 -28.27 3.97 -5.40
C HIS A 516 -29.08 2.77 -4.93
N SER A 517 -30.23 2.58 -5.56
CA SER A 517 -31.35 1.75 -5.13
C SER A 517 -31.12 0.23 -5.10
N ALA A 518 -29.96 -0.29 -5.51
CA ALA A 518 -29.69 -1.74 -5.52
C ALA A 518 -28.78 -2.24 -4.38
N GLY A 519 -27.97 -1.36 -3.75
CA GLY A 519 -27.14 -1.70 -2.57
C GLY A 519 -27.82 -1.38 -1.24
N VAL A 520 -28.95 -0.65 -1.29
CA VAL A 520 -29.64 -0.06 -0.14
C VAL A 520 -30.33 -1.11 0.72
N ALA A 521 -30.86 -2.18 0.14
CA ALA A 521 -31.56 -3.21 0.91
C ALA A 521 -30.67 -3.96 1.90
N MET A 522 -29.39 -4.24 1.54
CA MET A 522 -28.43 -4.87 2.47
C MET A 522 -27.79 -3.88 3.44
N SER A 523 -27.65 -2.60 3.08
CA SER A 523 -27.04 -1.58 3.95
C SER A 523 -28.03 -0.98 4.94
N VAL A 524 -29.30 -0.87 4.57
CA VAL A 524 -30.39 -0.49 5.50
C VAL A 524 -30.55 -1.57 6.57
N SER A 525 -30.52 -2.84 6.20
CA SER A 525 -30.54 -3.96 7.15
C SER A 525 -29.35 -3.93 8.14
N ARG A 526 -28.15 -3.54 7.70
CA ARG A 526 -27.00 -3.40 8.62
C ARG A 526 -27.05 -2.15 9.49
N ALA A 527 -27.54 -1.04 8.95
CA ALA A 527 -27.73 0.18 9.74
C ALA A 527 -28.91 0.02 10.73
N GLU A 528 -29.97 -0.69 10.33
CA GLU A 528 -31.07 -1.05 11.22
C GLU A 528 -30.64 -2.11 12.23
N MET A 529 -29.82 -3.11 11.87
CA MET A 529 -29.23 -4.03 12.83
C MET A 529 -28.25 -3.34 13.79
N ALA A 530 -27.47 -2.36 13.31
CA ALA A 530 -26.62 -1.56 14.19
C ALA A 530 -27.46 -0.62 15.07
N ALA A 531 -28.54 -0.04 14.57
CA ALA A 531 -29.49 0.76 15.35
C ALA A 531 -30.29 -0.11 16.34
N THR A 532 -30.67 -1.33 15.93
CA THR A 532 -31.36 -2.30 16.79
C THR A 532 -30.38 -2.88 17.84
N ALA A 533 -29.14 -3.19 17.46
CA ALA A 533 -28.08 -3.56 18.38
C ALA A 533 -27.71 -2.41 19.33
N LEU A 534 -27.73 -1.16 18.85
CA LEU A 534 -27.59 0.03 19.69
C LEU A 534 -28.81 0.20 20.62
N GLN A 535 -30.03 -0.07 20.17
CA GLN A 535 -31.24 -0.06 21.01
C GLN A 535 -31.24 -1.21 22.03
N GLU A 536 -30.79 -2.40 21.66
CA GLU A 536 -30.63 -3.54 22.59
C GLU A 536 -29.49 -3.32 23.60
N VAL A 537 -28.41 -2.65 23.21
CA VAL A 537 -27.31 -2.24 24.10
C VAL A 537 -27.72 -1.08 25.01
N LEU A 538 -28.64 -0.25 24.59
CA LEU A 538 -29.16 0.90 25.36
C LEU A 538 -30.40 0.57 26.22
N ALA A 539 -31.03 -0.60 26.02
CA ALA A 539 -32.04 -1.12 26.94
C ALA A 539 -31.39 -1.53 28.27
N PRO A 540 -31.91 -1.13 29.45
CA PRO A 540 -31.19 -1.20 30.71
C PRO A 540 -31.05 -2.62 31.27
N PRO A 541 -29.86 -3.18 31.25
CA PRO A 541 -29.36 -3.99 32.34
C PRO A 541 -27.97 -3.57 32.85
N ALA A 542 -27.64 -4.03 34.03
CA ALA A 542 -26.54 -3.61 34.87
C ALA A 542 -25.18 -3.35 34.16
N ARG A 543 -24.54 -2.25 34.55
CA ARG A 543 -23.29 -1.67 34.01
C ARG A 543 -22.10 -2.62 33.80
N THR A 544 -22.09 -3.79 34.40
CA THR A 544 -20.97 -4.75 34.37
C THR A 544 -21.02 -5.77 33.24
N GLN A 545 -22.18 -6.08 32.67
CA GLN A 545 -22.32 -7.02 31.54
C GLN A 545 -22.12 -6.38 30.16
N ARG A 546 -22.27 -5.08 30.04
CA ARG A 546 -22.17 -4.35 28.77
C ARG A 546 -20.75 -4.29 28.20
N ARG A 547 -19.70 -4.37 29.03
CA ARG A 547 -18.30 -4.38 28.55
C ARG A 547 -17.85 -5.72 27.96
N ALA A 548 -18.54 -6.80 28.26
CA ALA A 548 -18.16 -8.15 27.81
C ALA A 548 -18.81 -8.58 26.48
N MET A 549 -19.86 -7.87 26.00
CA MET A 549 -20.55 -8.19 24.73
C MET A 549 -20.07 -7.36 23.51
N LEU A 550 -19.18 -6.38 23.75
CA LEU A 550 -18.60 -5.53 22.70
C LEU A 550 -17.10 -5.78 22.48
N ILE A 551 -16.56 -6.83 23.10
CA ILE A 551 -15.27 -7.42 22.82
C ILE A 551 -15.51 -8.69 22.01
#